data_78ff47421776b8435539591f291b45f4
#
_entry.id   78ff47421776b8435539591f291b45f4
#
_cell.length_a   1.000
_cell.length_b   1.000
_cell.length_c   1.000
_cell.angle_alpha   90.00
_cell.angle_beta   90.00
_cell.angle_gamma   90.00
#
_symmetry.space_group_name_H-M   'P 1'
#
loop_
_entity.id
_entity.type
_entity.pdbx_description
1 polymer ?
#
loop_
_entity_poly.entity_id
_entity_poly.type
_entity_poly.pdbx_seq_one_letter_code
_entity_poly.pdbx_strand_id
1 'polypeptide(L)'
;MNSINPNQAQLNTTNTLPGIVRVSLAILFLFAIMIYVGGYVDERNTLLIVAAVIGGYMALNIGANDVANNVGPAVGSKAITLTGAILIAAIFESSGALVAGGDVVGTIKKGIIDPALINDTDTFVWLMTAALLAAALWLNLSTYFGAPVSTTHSIVGGVLGAGIAAGGFGIANWAVFGKIAASWFISPIMGGIIAALFLYLIKRTITYKTDMLSAAKSVVPILIALMAWAFSTYLMMKGFKKIWKIDLVSAISIGFFIAVSLYLIVRPLINRATLMMQNTKFDVDTLFTIPLICAAALLSFAHGANDVANSVGPLAAINDAFNSGGITEKAAIPLWVMAIGAIGISIGLALYGPKLIRTVGSEITELDKTRAFCISMAAAITVILAXQLGLPISSTHTAVGAVFGVGFLREYLKNNYDRMIDKIIAHHEDDNPKKVAAFLKKFQKSSVTTKRKMLKLLKRKSSKNKLTKSDRKKLQKGYRQELVKRSQLYKIAAAWIITVPLSALLAALLFFTIRGFMLT
;
A
#
# COMPACT_ATOMS: atom_id res chain seq x y z
N MET A 1 37.26 9.96 -3.59
CA MET A 1 36.46 10.14 -4.82
C MET A 1 35.32 9.14 -4.79
N ASN A 2 34.11 9.61 -4.45
CA ASN A 2 32.92 8.77 -4.44
C ASN A 2 32.50 8.47 -5.89
N SER A 3 32.72 7.24 -6.32
CA SER A 3 32.20 6.76 -7.61
C SER A 3 30.67 6.80 -7.56
N ILE A 4 30.10 7.76 -8.23
CA ILE A 4 28.64 7.82 -8.41
C ILE A 4 28.24 6.57 -9.19
N ASN A 5 27.43 5.73 -8.59
CA ASN A 5 26.90 4.53 -9.22
C ASN A 5 26.12 4.95 -10.49
N PRO A 6 26.52 4.49 -11.70
CA PRO A 6 25.85 4.91 -12.94
C PRO A 6 24.35 4.60 -12.96
N ASN A 7 23.89 3.66 -12.15
CA ASN A 7 22.46 3.35 -11.98
C ASN A 7 21.70 4.44 -11.19
N GLN A 8 22.40 5.25 -10.39
CA GLN A 8 21.78 6.41 -9.72
C GLN A 8 21.64 7.61 -10.67
N ALA A 9 22.54 7.73 -11.64
CA ALA A 9 22.47 8.81 -12.63
C ALA A 9 21.24 8.67 -13.57
N GLN A 10 20.87 7.45 -13.91
CA GLN A 10 19.68 7.20 -14.77
C GLN A 10 18.36 7.47 -14.06
N LEU A 11 18.32 7.39 -12.72
CA LEU A 11 17.11 7.73 -11.94
C LEU A 11 16.93 9.25 -11.77
N ASN A 12 18.00 10.03 -12.02
CA ASN A 12 17.98 11.49 -11.85
C ASN A 12 17.48 12.25 -13.10
N THR A 13 17.29 11.57 -14.24
CA THR A 13 16.86 12.22 -15.49
C THR A 13 15.36 12.08 -15.75
N THR A 14 14.53 11.92 -14.73
CA THR A 14 13.09 11.96 -14.93
C THR A 14 12.62 13.41 -15.04
N ASN A 15 11.95 13.71 -16.13
CA ASN A 15 11.25 14.96 -16.40
C ASN A 15 10.15 15.19 -15.35
N THR A 16 10.53 15.64 -14.16
CA THR A 16 9.53 16.20 -13.24
C THR A 16 9.23 17.62 -13.70
N LEU A 17 7.97 17.92 -13.84
CA LEU A 17 7.51 19.28 -14.15
C LEU A 17 8.17 20.29 -13.19
N PRO A 18 8.56 21.46 -13.67
CA PRO A 18 9.08 22.51 -12.77
C PRO A 18 8.12 22.77 -11.60
N GLY A 19 8.67 23.12 -10.45
CA GLY A 19 7.88 23.33 -9.23
C GLY A 19 6.73 24.33 -9.44
N ILE A 20 7.00 25.42 -10.16
CA ILE A 20 6.01 26.45 -10.44
C ILE A 20 4.82 25.88 -11.27
N VAL A 21 5.11 25.04 -12.27
CA VAL A 21 4.07 24.42 -13.11
C VAL A 21 3.19 23.48 -12.27
N ARG A 22 3.82 22.69 -11.38
CA ARG A 22 3.07 21.78 -10.49
C ARG A 22 2.12 22.54 -9.56
N VAL A 23 2.60 23.61 -8.94
CA VAL A 23 1.79 24.44 -8.06
C VAL A 23 0.66 25.12 -8.85
N SER A 24 0.95 25.67 -10.05
CA SER A 24 -0.06 26.30 -10.91
C SER A 24 -1.17 25.33 -11.31
N LEU A 25 -0.82 24.07 -11.67
CA LEU A 25 -1.80 23.04 -12.04
C LEU A 25 -2.66 22.62 -10.82
N ALA A 26 -2.05 22.53 -9.63
CA ALA A 26 -2.79 22.24 -8.40
C ALA A 26 -3.78 23.37 -8.07
N ILE A 27 -3.34 24.64 -8.17
CA ILE A 27 -4.21 25.82 -7.96
C ILE A 27 -5.33 25.85 -8.99
N LEU A 28 -5.02 25.58 -10.25
CA LEU A 28 -6.02 25.54 -11.33
C LEU A 28 -7.11 24.50 -11.04
N PHE A 29 -6.73 23.32 -10.54
CA PHE A 29 -7.68 22.28 -10.13
C PHE A 29 -8.58 22.76 -8.99
N LEU A 30 -8.01 23.38 -7.94
CA LEU A 30 -8.78 23.91 -6.81
C LEU A 30 -9.72 25.04 -7.25
N PHE A 31 -9.26 25.89 -8.17
CA PHE A 31 -10.07 26.95 -8.75
C PHE A 31 -11.23 26.40 -9.60
N ALA A 32 -10.97 25.31 -10.35
CA ALA A 32 -12.03 24.62 -11.13
C ALA A 32 -13.12 24.05 -10.19
N ILE A 33 -12.72 23.48 -9.03
CA ILE A 33 -13.68 23.02 -8.01
C ILE A 33 -14.52 24.20 -7.51
N MET A 34 -13.87 25.31 -7.18
CA MET A 34 -14.53 26.52 -6.67
C MET A 34 -15.59 27.02 -7.65
N ILE A 35 -15.27 27.12 -8.96
CA ILE A 35 -16.20 27.54 -10.02
C ILE A 35 -17.34 26.53 -10.16
N TYR A 36 -16.99 25.23 -10.25
CA TYR A 36 -17.97 24.16 -10.48
C TYR A 36 -19.00 24.11 -9.34
N VAL A 37 -18.54 24.06 -8.09
CA VAL A 37 -19.43 23.98 -6.92
C VAL A 37 -20.19 25.31 -6.74
N GLY A 38 -19.53 26.45 -6.95
CA GLY A 38 -20.14 27.77 -6.88
C GLY A 38 -21.27 27.99 -7.89
N GLY A 39 -21.24 27.30 -9.04
CA GLY A 39 -22.31 27.33 -10.03
C GLY A 39 -23.55 26.52 -9.66
N TYR A 40 -23.44 25.62 -8.67
CA TYR A 40 -24.53 24.74 -8.22
C TYR A 40 -25.13 25.12 -6.87
N VAL A 41 -24.44 25.98 -6.12
CA VAL A 41 -24.74 26.24 -4.70
C VAL A 41 -25.22 27.69 -4.55
N ASP A 42 -26.32 27.90 -3.86
CA ASP A 42 -26.83 29.24 -3.52
C ASP A 42 -25.77 30.04 -2.73
N GLU A 43 -25.78 31.36 -2.89
CA GLU A 43 -24.85 32.29 -2.22
C GLU A 43 -24.76 32.10 -0.69
N ARG A 44 -25.82 31.52 -0.08
CA ARG A 44 -25.89 31.24 1.36
C ARG A 44 -24.97 30.10 1.82
N ASN A 45 -24.42 29.31 0.90
CA ASN A 45 -23.65 28.11 1.22
C ASN A 45 -22.16 28.22 0.85
N THR A 46 -21.57 29.40 1.06
CA THR A 46 -20.13 29.65 0.82
C THR A 46 -19.23 28.63 1.52
N LEU A 47 -19.63 28.15 2.72
CA LEU A 47 -18.87 27.15 3.47
C LEU A 47 -18.78 25.82 2.72
N LEU A 48 -19.80 25.44 1.94
CA LEU A 48 -19.75 24.21 1.12
C LEU A 48 -18.71 24.34 -0.01
N ILE A 49 -18.61 25.53 -0.60
CA ILE A 49 -17.59 25.81 -1.65
C ILE A 49 -16.19 25.70 -1.01
N VAL A 50 -15.98 26.31 0.14
CA VAL A 50 -14.70 26.24 0.88
C VAL A 50 -14.37 24.79 1.24
N ALA A 51 -15.34 24.05 1.78
CA ALA A 51 -15.17 22.65 2.14
C ALA A 51 -14.83 21.78 0.91
N ALA A 52 -15.46 22.04 -0.25
CA ALA A 52 -15.18 21.32 -1.50
C ALA A 52 -13.74 21.57 -1.99
N VAL A 53 -13.27 22.82 -1.92
CA VAL A 53 -11.88 23.20 -2.27
C VAL A 53 -10.90 22.49 -1.30
N ILE A 54 -11.18 22.50 0.00
CA ILE A 54 -10.34 21.82 1.02
C ILE A 54 -10.38 20.29 0.77
N GLY A 55 -11.54 19.72 0.45
CA GLY A 55 -11.68 18.30 0.07
C GLY A 55 -10.84 17.95 -1.16
N GLY A 56 -10.85 18.81 -2.17
CA GLY A 56 -9.99 18.68 -3.35
C GLY A 56 -8.49 18.75 -2.98
N TYR A 57 -8.13 19.69 -2.11
CA TYR A 57 -6.76 19.80 -1.58
C TYR A 57 -6.36 18.55 -0.80
N MET A 58 -7.26 17.99 0.00
CA MET A 58 -7.02 16.72 0.70
C MET A 58 -6.82 15.58 -0.31
N ALA A 59 -7.65 15.51 -1.36
CA ALA A 59 -7.53 14.48 -2.41
C ALA A 59 -6.19 14.59 -3.16
N LEU A 60 -5.73 15.81 -3.47
CA LEU A 60 -4.38 16.04 -4.04
C LEU A 60 -3.30 15.45 -3.14
N ASN A 61 -3.40 15.66 -1.84
CA ASN A 61 -2.41 15.17 -0.87
C ASN A 61 -2.46 13.65 -0.68
N ILE A 62 -3.66 13.03 -0.78
CA ILE A 62 -3.80 11.56 -0.80
C ILE A 62 -3.02 10.99 -2.01
N GLY A 63 -3.26 11.53 -3.20
CA GLY A 63 -2.57 11.11 -4.42
C GLY A 63 -1.05 11.30 -4.35
N ALA A 64 -0.62 12.41 -3.77
CA ALA A 64 0.79 12.76 -3.61
C ALA A 64 1.54 11.81 -2.67
N ASN A 65 0.89 11.37 -1.58
CA ASN A 65 1.53 10.60 -0.51
C ASN A 65 1.28 9.09 -0.64
N ASP A 66 0.02 8.67 -0.72
CA ASP A 66 -0.35 7.26 -0.53
C ASP A 66 -0.23 6.41 -1.80
N VAL A 67 -0.59 6.93 -2.96
CA VAL A 67 -0.60 6.14 -4.21
C VAL A 67 0.81 5.66 -4.59
N ALA A 68 1.84 6.33 -4.09
CA ALA A 68 3.24 5.91 -4.25
C ALA A 68 3.47 4.49 -3.72
N ASN A 69 2.74 4.07 -2.70
CA ASN A 69 2.86 2.73 -2.10
C ASN A 69 2.33 1.64 -3.04
N ASN A 70 1.36 1.97 -3.89
CA ASN A 70 0.69 1.02 -4.80
C ASN A 70 1.59 0.66 -5.97
N VAL A 71 2.29 1.63 -6.53
CA VAL A 71 3.10 1.45 -7.76
C VAL A 71 4.61 1.49 -7.50
N GLY A 72 5.04 1.92 -6.30
CA GLY A 72 6.46 1.99 -5.93
C GLY A 72 7.20 0.67 -6.15
N PRO A 73 6.69 -0.47 -5.66
CA PRO A 73 7.35 -1.76 -5.92
C PRO A 73 7.50 -2.11 -7.41
N ALA A 74 6.52 -1.76 -8.25
CA ALA A 74 6.55 -2.04 -9.69
C ALA A 74 7.59 -1.15 -10.41
N VAL A 75 7.71 0.12 -10.02
CA VAL A 75 8.73 1.04 -10.54
C VAL A 75 10.12 0.63 -10.01
N GLY A 76 10.23 0.35 -8.72
CA GLY A 76 11.50 -0.04 -8.07
C GLY A 76 12.09 -1.33 -8.63
N SER A 77 11.26 -2.29 -9.03
CA SER A 77 11.67 -3.54 -9.68
C SER A 77 11.92 -3.40 -11.20
N LYS A 78 11.68 -2.19 -11.75
CA LYS A 78 11.81 -1.89 -13.20
C LYS A 78 10.82 -2.70 -14.06
N ALA A 79 9.66 -3.05 -13.52
CA ALA A 79 8.59 -3.70 -14.28
C ALA A 79 7.86 -2.69 -15.17
N ILE A 80 7.80 -1.43 -14.73
CA ILE A 80 7.10 -0.36 -15.43
C ILE A 80 7.88 0.96 -15.25
N THR A 81 7.76 1.85 -16.21
CA THR A 81 8.32 3.21 -16.11
C THR A 81 7.50 4.04 -15.12
N LEU A 82 8.09 5.10 -14.59
CA LEU A 82 7.40 6.04 -13.69
C LEU A 82 6.12 6.61 -14.34
N THR A 83 6.20 7.03 -15.60
CA THR A 83 5.04 7.57 -16.35
C THR A 83 3.94 6.51 -16.51
N GLY A 84 4.32 5.30 -16.91
CA GLY A 84 3.36 4.19 -17.03
C GLY A 84 2.68 3.86 -15.70
N ALA A 85 3.45 3.88 -14.60
CA ALA A 85 2.93 3.65 -13.25
C ALA A 85 1.90 4.72 -12.84
N ILE A 86 2.20 6.00 -13.11
CA ILE A 86 1.29 7.13 -12.84
C ILE A 86 -0.01 6.98 -13.63
N LEU A 87 0.08 6.65 -14.93
CA LEU A 87 -1.11 6.47 -15.78
C LEU A 87 -2.00 5.32 -15.28
N ILE A 88 -1.40 4.17 -14.99
CA ILE A 88 -2.13 3.00 -14.48
C ILE A 88 -2.77 3.34 -13.13
N ALA A 89 -2.01 3.91 -12.21
CA ALA A 89 -2.52 4.27 -10.89
C ALA A 89 -3.67 5.28 -11.00
N ALA A 90 -3.52 6.34 -11.80
CA ALA A 90 -4.57 7.36 -11.99
C ALA A 90 -5.89 6.75 -12.48
N ILE A 91 -5.82 5.86 -13.48
CA ILE A 91 -7.00 5.19 -14.04
C ILE A 91 -7.66 4.28 -12.98
N PHE A 92 -6.88 3.42 -12.34
CA PHE A 92 -7.40 2.43 -11.41
C PHE A 92 -7.83 3.04 -10.06
N GLU A 93 -7.13 4.08 -9.57
CA GLU A 93 -7.54 4.85 -8.38
C GLU A 93 -8.89 5.52 -8.61
N SER A 94 -9.03 6.25 -9.72
CA SER A 94 -10.30 6.92 -10.06
C SER A 94 -11.43 5.91 -10.22
N SER A 95 -11.16 4.79 -10.89
CA SER A 95 -12.15 3.72 -11.08
C SER A 95 -12.57 3.12 -9.73
N GLY A 96 -11.61 2.80 -8.86
CA GLY A 96 -11.87 2.27 -7.53
C GLY A 96 -12.70 3.23 -6.68
N ALA A 97 -12.31 4.50 -6.67
CA ALA A 97 -13.01 5.57 -5.95
C ALA A 97 -14.47 5.67 -6.39
N LEU A 98 -14.72 5.77 -7.70
CA LEU A 98 -16.07 5.99 -8.24
C LEU A 98 -16.97 4.75 -8.12
N VAL A 99 -16.39 3.55 -8.31
CA VAL A 99 -17.16 2.29 -8.39
C VAL A 99 -17.40 1.70 -7.00
N ALA A 100 -16.39 1.72 -6.11
CA ALA A 100 -16.43 0.96 -4.84
C ALA A 100 -16.16 1.81 -3.59
N GLY A 101 -16.00 3.15 -3.70
CA GLY A 101 -15.59 4.02 -2.59
C GLY A 101 -16.64 4.31 -1.51
N GLY A 102 -17.90 4.01 -1.75
CA GLY A 102 -19.00 4.46 -0.88
C GLY A 102 -19.07 3.85 0.52
N ASP A 103 -18.59 2.62 0.70
CA ASP A 103 -18.79 1.89 1.97
C ASP A 103 -17.95 2.48 3.13
N VAL A 104 -16.71 2.85 2.87
CA VAL A 104 -15.80 3.41 3.89
C VAL A 104 -16.17 4.86 4.26
N VAL A 105 -16.79 5.59 3.32
CA VAL A 105 -17.25 6.97 3.54
C VAL A 105 -18.18 7.03 4.76
N GLY A 106 -19.08 6.04 4.90
CA GLY A 106 -20.01 5.96 6.05
C GLY A 106 -19.30 5.93 7.40
N THR A 107 -18.21 5.20 7.51
CA THR A 107 -17.43 5.08 8.76
C THR A 107 -16.76 6.42 9.13
N ILE A 108 -16.17 7.12 8.16
CA ILE A 108 -15.52 8.41 8.39
C ILE A 108 -16.57 9.50 8.68
N LYS A 109 -17.69 9.47 7.95
CA LYS A 109 -18.78 10.45 8.06
C LYS A 109 -19.44 10.44 9.45
N LYS A 110 -19.66 9.27 10.06
CA LYS A 110 -20.47 9.10 11.27
C LYS A 110 -19.90 8.15 12.33
N GLY A 111 -18.90 7.35 11.99
CA GLY A 111 -18.45 6.29 12.88
C GLY A 111 -17.52 6.77 13.98
N ILE A 112 -16.76 7.83 13.74
CA ILE A 112 -15.67 8.30 14.63
C ILE A 112 -16.24 9.11 15.79
N ILE A 113 -17.20 10.00 15.51
CA ILE A 113 -17.90 10.84 16.50
C ILE A 113 -19.41 10.60 16.40
N ASP A 114 -20.13 10.92 17.45
CA ASP A 114 -21.61 10.87 17.45
C ASP A 114 -22.16 12.25 17.07
N PRO A 115 -22.67 12.43 15.85
CA PRO A 115 -23.19 13.72 15.42
C PRO A 115 -24.43 14.18 16.18
N ALA A 116 -25.18 13.25 16.81
CA ALA A 116 -26.38 13.58 17.60
C ALA A 116 -26.04 14.38 18.86
N LEU A 117 -24.78 14.36 19.28
CA LEU A 117 -24.31 15.14 20.45
C LEU A 117 -23.84 16.55 20.06
N ILE A 118 -23.98 16.95 18.79
CA ILE A 118 -23.65 18.29 18.30
C ILE A 118 -24.96 19.07 18.16
N ASN A 119 -25.06 20.18 18.88
CA ASN A 119 -26.30 20.93 19.06
C ASN A 119 -26.76 21.69 17.80
N ASP A 120 -25.85 21.97 16.88
CA ASP A 120 -26.17 22.76 15.70
C ASP A 120 -25.35 22.31 14.45
N THR A 121 -25.94 22.54 13.29
CA THR A 121 -25.40 22.18 11.98
C THR A 121 -24.06 22.91 11.69
N ASP A 122 -23.97 24.18 12.07
CA ASP A 122 -22.79 25.00 11.80
C ASP A 122 -21.56 24.47 12.53
N THR A 123 -21.68 24.14 13.81
CA THR A 123 -20.59 23.53 14.59
C THR A 123 -20.13 22.23 13.93
N PHE A 124 -21.05 21.39 13.42
CA PHE A 124 -20.70 20.17 12.71
C PHE A 124 -19.93 20.45 11.41
N VAL A 125 -20.36 21.45 10.63
CA VAL A 125 -19.69 21.87 9.38
C VAL A 125 -18.29 22.38 9.69
N TRP A 126 -18.14 23.22 10.73
CA TRP A 126 -16.84 23.78 11.14
C TRP A 126 -15.86 22.69 11.56
N LEU A 127 -16.31 21.70 12.36
CA LEU A 127 -15.42 20.61 12.81
C LEU A 127 -14.98 19.71 11.65
N MET A 128 -15.88 19.38 10.71
CA MET A 128 -15.53 18.55 9.55
C MET A 128 -14.60 19.30 8.59
N THR A 129 -14.79 20.61 8.43
CA THR A 129 -13.91 21.49 7.64
C THR A 129 -12.52 21.56 8.29
N ALA A 130 -12.46 21.73 9.61
CA ALA A 130 -11.21 21.76 10.38
C ALA A 130 -10.45 20.43 10.27
N ALA A 131 -11.18 19.30 10.36
CA ALA A 131 -10.61 17.96 10.23
C ALA A 131 -9.98 17.74 8.84
N LEU A 132 -10.70 18.12 7.78
CA LEU A 132 -10.20 18.03 6.38
C LEU A 132 -8.94 18.88 6.19
N LEU A 133 -8.99 20.13 6.64
CA LEU A 133 -7.87 21.06 6.46
C LEU A 133 -6.64 20.60 7.27
N ALA A 134 -6.82 20.17 8.52
CA ALA A 134 -5.75 19.65 9.35
C ALA A 134 -5.06 18.45 8.71
N ALA A 135 -5.86 17.49 8.24
CA ALA A 135 -5.33 16.29 7.59
C ALA A 135 -4.57 16.64 6.30
N ALA A 136 -5.13 17.54 5.48
CA ALA A 136 -4.51 17.98 4.23
C ALA A 136 -3.17 18.69 4.47
N LEU A 137 -3.11 19.59 5.47
CA LEU A 137 -1.88 20.30 5.84
C LEU A 137 -0.81 19.35 6.36
N TRP A 138 -1.20 18.38 7.22
CA TRP A 138 -0.27 17.37 7.73
C TRP A 138 0.31 16.49 6.60
N LEU A 139 -0.54 16.05 5.67
CA LEU A 139 -0.11 15.26 4.51
C LEU A 139 0.82 16.04 3.59
N ASN A 140 0.50 17.33 3.36
CA ASN A 140 1.32 18.20 2.53
C ASN A 140 2.73 18.33 3.12
N LEU A 141 2.79 18.60 4.44
CA LEU A 141 4.06 18.69 5.17
C LEU A 141 4.85 17.38 5.10
N SER A 142 4.18 16.26 5.32
CA SER A 142 4.80 14.91 5.28
C SER A 142 5.35 14.61 3.88
N THR A 143 4.60 14.92 2.83
CA THR A 143 5.01 14.74 1.43
C THR A 143 6.23 15.61 1.10
N TYR A 144 6.24 16.86 1.61
CA TYR A 144 7.39 17.77 1.43
C TYR A 144 8.68 17.15 1.99
N PHE A 145 8.60 16.49 3.15
CA PHE A 145 9.74 15.80 3.75
C PHE A 145 10.01 14.41 3.15
N GLY A 146 9.14 13.92 2.27
CA GLY A 146 9.27 12.58 1.66
C GLY A 146 8.95 11.45 2.63
N ALA A 147 8.09 11.72 3.62
CA ALA A 147 7.67 10.74 4.62
C ALA A 147 6.33 10.09 4.19
N PRO A 148 6.29 8.77 3.96
CA PRO A 148 5.03 8.08 3.72
C PRO A 148 4.27 7.95 5.05
N VAL A 149 3.20 8.72 5.19
CA VAL A 149 2.31 8.69 6.36
C VAL A 149 0.93 8.18 5.94
N SER A 150 0.08 7.89 6.91
CA SER A 150 -1.26 7.39 6.64
C SER A 150 -2.26 8.55 6.50
N THR A 151 -2.91 8.64 5.37
CA THR A 151 -4.01 9.58 5.13
C THR A 151 -5.20 9.25 6.04
N THR A 152 -5.48 7.96 6.25
CA THR A 152 -6.53 7.49 7.16
C THR A 152 -6.27 7.93 8.60
N HIS A 153 -5.03 7.78 9.10
CA HIS A 153 -4.66 8.28 10.45
C HIS A 153 -4.87 9.78 10.56
N SER A 154 -4.50 10.51 9.50
CA SER A 154 -4.61 11.97 9.47
C SER A 154 -6.06 12.43 9.60
N ILE A 155 -6.97 11.85 8.80
CA ILE A 155 -8.38 12.26 8.81
C ILE A 155 -9.12 11.74 10.05
N VAL A 156 -8.84 10.51 10.50
CA VAL A 156 -9.45 9.95 11.72
C VAL A 156 -9.01 10.79 12.94
N GLY A 157 -7.71 11.11 13.02
CA GLY A 157 -7.17 12.02 14.04
C GLY A 157 -7.83 13.38 13.98
N GLY A 158 -7.95 13.94 12.77
CA GLY A 158 -8.58 15.24 12.52
C GLY A 158 -10.04 15.28 12.99
N VAL A 159 -10.86 14.30 12.59
CA VAL A 159 -12.28 14.23 12.98
C VAL A 159 -12.41 14.05 14.51
N LEU A 160 -11.59 13.18 15.10
CA LEU A 160 -11.58 12.95 16.54
C LEU A 160 -11.19 14.23 17.29
N GLY A 161 -10.11 14.91 16.88
CA GLY A 161 -9.60 16.11 17.55
C GLY A 161 -10.57 17.30 17.46
N ALA A 162 -11.09 17.58 16.27
CA ALA A 162 -12.09 18.64 16.06
C ALA A 162 -13.40 18.30 16.78
N GLY A 163 -13.81 17.02 16.78
CA GLY A 163 -14.99 16.56 17.50
C GLY A 163 -14.87 16.77 19.01
N ILE A 164 -13.74 16.37 19.60
CA ILE A 164 -13.47 16.56 21.04
C ILE A 164 -13.43 18.07 21.38
N ALA A 165 -12.86 18.90 20.50
CA ALA A 165 -12.85 20.37 20.68
C ALA A 165 -14.27 20.96 20.64
N ALA A 166 -15.16 20.39 19.82
CA ALA A 166 -16.54 20.86 19.66
C ALA A 166 -17.47 20.37 20.78
N GLY A 167 -17.37 19.10 21.20
CA GLY A 167 -18.34 18.47 22.09
C GLY A 167 -17.75 17.73 23.29
N GLY A 168 -16.44 17.86 23.53
CA GLY A 168 -15.76 17.17 24.64
C GLY A 168 -15.51 15.68 24.33
N PHE A 169 -14.89 14.98 25.29
CA PHE A 169 -14.47 13.58 25.13
C PHE A 169 -15.64 12.60 24.95
N GLY A 170 -16.84 12.97 25.39
CA GLY A 170 -18.04 12.14 25.29
C GLY A 170 -18.58 11.99 23.87
N ILE A 171 -18.21 12.89 22.95
CA ILE A 171 -18.64 12.85 21.55
C ILE A 171 -18.01 11.70 20.76
N ALA A 172 -16.83 11.25 21.21
CA ALA A 172 -16.05 10.24 20.49
C ALA A 172 -16.65 8.84 20.65
N ASN A 173 -16.81 8.14 19.54
CA ASN A 173 -17.20 6.72 19.54
C ASN A 173 -15.95 5.87 19.77
N TRP A 174 -15.57 5.73 21.05
CA TRP A 174 -14.36 5.03 21.45
C TRP A 174 -14.34 3.56 21.00
N ALA A 175 -15.50 2.91 20.89
CA ALA A 175 -15.62 1.53 20.43
C ALA A 175 -15.24 1.41 18.93
N VAL A 176 -15.75 2.32 18.10
CA VAL A 176 -15.40 2.37 16.67
C VAL A 176 -13.94 2.80 16.50
N PHE A 177 -13.51 3.84 17.22
CA PHE A 177 -12.10 4.28 17.18
C PHE A 177 -11.16 3.14 17.56
N GLY A 178 -11.49 2.37 18.59
CA GLY A 178 -10.70 1.19 19.01
C GLY A 178 -10.56 0.13 17.91
N LYS A 179 -11.65 -0.15 17.17
CA LYS A 179 -11.61 -1.07 16.03
C LYS A 179 -10.73 -0.55 14.89
N ILE A 180 -10.84 0.75 14.60
CA ILE A 180 -10.02 1.43 13.59
C ILE A 180 -8.53 1.36 14.01
N ALA A 181 -8.23 1.74 15.25
CA ALA A 181 -6.87 1.72 15.79
C ALA A 181 -6.28 0.30 15.78
N ALA A 182 -7.07 -0.72 16.15
CA ALA A 182 -6.63 -2.13 16.07
C ALA A 182 -6.28 -2.53 14.62
N SER A 183 -7.09 -2.08 13.64
CA SER A 183 -6.84 -2.37 12.23
C SER A 183 -5.51 -1.80 11.74
N TRP A 184 -5.05 -0.68 12.31
CA TRP A 184 -3.76 -0.04 11.96
C TRP A 184 -2.55 -0.90 12.36
N PHE A 185 -2.68 -1.73 13.39
CA PHE A 185 -1.65 -2.69 13.79
C PHE A 185 -1.78 -4.01 13.04
N ILE A 186 -3.02 -4.46 12.84
CA ILE A 186 -3.30 -5.75 12.18
C ILE A 186 -2.93 -5.70 10.69
N SER A 187 -3.26 -4.61 9.99
CA SER A 187 -3.10 -4.54 8.53
C SER A 187 -1.64 -4.64 8.06
N PRO A 188 -0.64 -3.94 8.65
CA PRO A 188 0.75 -4.14 8.20
C PRO A 188 1.30 -5.52 8.55
N ILE A 189 0.88 -6.11 9.67
CA ILE A 189 1.28 -7.47 10.04
C ILE A 189 0.70 -8.48 9.03
N MET A 190 -0.58 -8.35 8.70
CA MET A 190 -1.25 -9.20 7.70
C MET A 190 -0.60 -9.04 6.32
N GLY A 191 -0.38 -7.80 5.89
CA GLY A 191 0.34 -7.52 4.64
C GLY A 191 1.71 -8.18 4.60
N GLY A 192 2.46 -8.06 5.69
CA GLY A 192 3.79 -8.68 5.84
C GLY A 192 3.77 -10.19 5.80
N ILE A 193 2.84 -10.81 6.54
CA ILE A 193 2.69 -12.28 6.58
C ILE A 193 2.28 -12.82 5.20
N ILE A 194 1.28 -12.21 4.57
CA ILE A 194 0.78 -12.64 3.24
C ILE A 194 1.89 -12.50 2.20
N ALA A 195 2.63 -11.38 2.19
CA ALA A 195 3.73 -11.14 1.25
C ALA A 195 4.88 -12.14 1.45
N ALA A 196 5.24 -12.41 2.70
CA ALA A 196 6.25 -13.42 3.04
C ALA A 196 5.80 -14.82 2.61
N LEU A 197 4.52 -15.15 2.81
CA LEU A 197 3.95 -16.43 2.39
C LEU A 197 3.99 -16.59 0.86
N PHE A 198 3.56 -15.57 0.10
CA PHE A 198 3.65 -15.59 -1.36
C PHE A 198 5.10 -15.79 -1.83
N LEU A 199 6.04 -15.03 -1.25
CA LEU A 199 7.46 -15.17 -1.61
C LEU A 199 7.99 -16.56 -1.26
N TYR A 200 7.64 -17.10 -0.10
CA TYR A 200 8.04 -18.45 0.32
C TYR A 200 7.50 -19.52 -0.65
N LEU A 201 6.22 -19.41 -1.03
CA LEU A 201 5.58 -20.33 -1.98
C LEU A 201 6.25 -20.25 -3.35
N ILE A 202 6.49 -19.06 -3.89
CA ILE A 202 7.16 -18.86 -5.18
C ILE A 202 8.59 -19.42 -5.14
N LYS A 203 9.33 -19.17 -4.05
CA LYS A 203 10.68 -19.73 -3.90
C LYS A 203 10.64 -21.26 -3.90
N ARG A 204 9.69 -21.86 -3.18
CA ARG A 204 9.57 -23.31 -3.03
C ARG A 204 9.09 -24.00 -4.33
N THR A 205 8.15 -23.37 -5.03
CA THR A 205 7.53 -23.96 -6.24
C THR A 205 8.30 -23.63 -7.52
N ILE A 206 9.01 -22.50 -7.57
CA ILE A 206 9.73 -22.05 -8.78
C ILE A 206 11.24 -21.94 -8.53
N THR A 207 11.67 -20.99 -7.69
CA THR A 207 13.08 -20.55 -7.61
C THR A 207 14.02 -21.67 -7.14
N TYR A 208 13.56 -22.57 -6.27
CA TYR A 208 14.38 -23.65 -5.73
C TYR A 208 14.32 -24.95 -6.56
N LYS A 209 13.63 -24.93 -7.70
CA LYS A 209 13.63 -26.04 -8.65
C LYS A 209 14.88 -26.00 -9.52
N THR A 210 15.33 -27.15 -9.99
CA THR A 210 16.43 -27.26 -10.96
C THR A 210 16.03 -26.65 -12.31
N ASP A 211 14.80 -26.93 -12.74
CA ASP A 211 14.19 -26.32 -13.92
C ASP A 211 13.15 -25.28 -13.44
N MET A 212 13.63 -24.06 -13.23
CA MET A 212 12.81 -22.94 -12.77
C MET A 212 11.82 -22.50 -13.86
N LEU A 213 12.24 -22.56 -15.12
CA LEU A 213 11.43 -22.10 -16.24
C LEU A 213 10.20 -23.00 -16.43
N SER A 214 10.39 -24.32 -16.40
CA SER A 214 9.28 -25.29 -16.48
C SER A 214 8.33 -25.16 -15.29
N ALA A 215 8.88 -24.94 -14.09
CA ALA A 215 8.06 -24.70 -12.88
C ALA A 215 7.25 -23.40 -13.01
N ALA A 216 7.85 -22.34 -13.55
CA ALA A 216 7.19 -21.05 -13.76
C ALA A 216 6.03 -21.15 -14.76
N LYS A 217 6.19 -21.93 -15.83
CA LYS A 217 5.11 -22.21 -16.82
C LYS A 217 3.84 -22.76 -16.17
N SER A 218 4.00 -23.54 -15.09
CA SER A 218 2.87 -24.14 -14.37
C SER A 218 2.30 -23.24 -13.30
N VAL A 219 3.17 -22.53 -12.55
CA VAL A 219 2.78 -21.80 -11.35
C VAL A 219 2.30 -20.39 -11.67
N VAL A 220 2.93 -19.65 -12.60
CA VAL A 220 2.57 -18.26 -12.90
C VAL A 220 1.12 -18.12 -13.39
N PRO A 221 0.62 -18.99 -14.32
CA PRO A 221 -0.81 -18.89 -14.69
C PRO A 221 -1.77 -19.09 -13.51
N ILE A 222 -1.41 -19.97 -12.56
CA ILE A 222 -2.22 -20.21 -11.34
C ILE A 222 -2.26 -18.93 -10.48
N LEU A 223 -1.12 -18.27 -10.29
CA LEU A 223 -1.05 -17.03 -9.52
C LEU A 223 -1.91 -15.91 -10.16
N ILE A 224 -1.88 -15.80 -11.49
CA ILE A 224 -2.71 -14.84 -12.24
C ILE A 224 -4.20 -15.20 -12.09
N ALA A 225 -4.55 -16.47 -12.17
CA ALA A 225 -5.93 -16.94 -12.00
C ALA A 225 -6.45 -16.64 -10.58
N LEU A 226 -5.64 -16.88 -9.55
CA LEU A 226 -5.98 -16.56 -8.15
C LEU A 226 -6.19 -15.05 -7.96
N MET A 227 -5.33 -14.24 -8.56
CA MET A 227 -5.46 -12.78 -8.56
C MET A 227 -6.78 -12.35 -9.21
N ALA A 228 -7.09 -12.90 -10.38
CA ALA A 228 -8.32 -12.61 -11.11
C ALA A 228 -9.56 -13.06 -10.31
N TRP A 229 -9.47 -14.22 -9.64
CA TRP A 229 -10.55 -14.73 -8.79
C TRP A 229 -10.87 -13.75 -7.64
N ALA A 230 -9.85 -13.38 -6.90
CA ALA A 230 -10.00 -12.45 -5.76
C ALA A 230 -10.57 -11.10 -6.21
N PHE A 231 -10.04 -10.54 -7.31
CA PHE A 231 -10.47 -9.23 -7.81
C PHE A 231 -11.89 -9.26 -8.38
N SER A 232 -12.22 -10.24 -9.21
CA SER A 232 -13.56 -10.32 -9.81
C SER A 232 -14.62 -10.56 -8.74
N THR A 233 -14.35 -11.41 -7.73
CA THR A 233 -15.23 -11.60 -6.58
C THR A 233 -15.46 -10.27 -5.84
N TYR A 234 -14.39 -9.54 -5.56
CA TYR A 234 -14.46 -8.21 -4.92
C TYR A 234 -15.28 -7.23 -5.75
N LEU A 235 -15.01 -7.18 -7.06
CA LEU A 235 -15.71 -6.27 -7.99
C LEU A 235 -17.22 -6.60 -8.05
N MET A 236 -17.58 -7.88 -8.07
CA MET A 236 -18.98 -8.30 -8.02
C MET A 236 -19.67 -7.86 -6.71
N MET A 237 -18.99 -8.05 -5.58
CA MET A 237 -19.54 -7.75 -4.25
C MET A 237 -19.68 -6.23 -3.99
N LYS A 238 -18.77 -5.42 -4.52
CA LYS A 238 -18.70 -3.98 -4.19
C LYS A 238 -18.94 -3.07 -5.40
N GLY A 239 -18.34 -3.39 -6.54
CA GLY A 239 -18.40 -2.56 -7.74
C GLY A 239 -19.80 -2.55 -8.36
N PHE A 240 -20.41 -3.70 -8.48
CA PHE A 240 -21.73 -3.84 -9.12
C PHE A 240 -22.92 -3.80 -8.15
N LYS A 241 -22.68 -3.60 -6.84
CA LYS A 241 -23.70 -3.58 -5.79
C LYS A 241 -24.89 -2.64 -6.08
N LYS A 242 -24.64 -1.52 -6.76
CA LYS A 242 -25.68 -0.53 -7.13
C LYS A 242 -26.54 -0.99 -8.30
N ILE A 243 -26.01 -1.86 -9.16
CA ILE A 243 -26.67 -2.34 -10.39
C ILE A 243 -27.29 -3.72 -10.16
N TRP A 244 -26.54 -4.60 -9.51
CA TRP A 244 -26.91 -6.00 -9.32
C TRP A 244 -26.48 -6.48 -7.93
N LYS A 245 -27.45 -6.77 -7.07
CA LYS A 245 -27.22 -7.31 -5.72
C LYS A 245 -26.92 -8.81 -5.83
N ILE A 246 -25.65 -9.16 -5.79
CA ILE A 246 -25.17 -10.54 -5.90
C ILE A 246 -24.80 -11.03 -4.49
N ASP A 247 -25.21 -12.23 -4.14
CA ASP A 247 -24.79 -12.90 -2.89
C ASP A 247 -23.34 -13.40 -3.00
N LEU A 248 -22.73 -13.68 -1.86
CA LEU A 248 -21.32 -14.07 -1.76
C LEU A 248 -21.01 -15.34 -2.56
N VAL A 249 -21.89 -16.35 -2.51
CA VAL A 249 -21.69 -17.63 -3.20
C VAL A 249 -21.65 -17.43 -4.71
N SER A 250 -22.62 -16.66 -5.23
CA SER A 250 -22.69 -16.31 -6.67
C SER A 250 -21.44 -15.50 -7.10
N ALA A 251 -21.02 -14.53 -6.29
CA ALA A 251 -19.83 -13.71 -6.58
C ALA A 251 -18.55 -14.57 -6.65
N ILE A 252 -18.39 -15.49 -5.69
CA ILE A 252 -17.26 -16.45 -5.66
C ILE A 252 -17.30 -17.36 -6.89
N SER A 253 -18.49 -17.85 -7.26
CA SER A 253 -18.67 -18.77 -8.41
C SER A 253 -18.35 -18.07 -9.74
N ILE A 254 -18.90 -16.86 -9.95
CA ILE A 254 -18.61 -16.06 -11.16
C ILE A 254 -17.11 -15.75 -11.23
N GLY A 255 -16.53 -15.33 -10.10
CA GLY A 255 -15.09 -15.07 -10.02
C GLY A 255 -14.25 -16.30 -10.35
N PHE A 256 -14.69 -17.48 -9.90
CA PHE A 256 -14.02 -18.75 -10.22
C PHE A 256 -14.03 -19.04 -11.74
N PHE A 257 -15.17 -18.84 -12.39
CA PHE A 257 -15.28 -19.04 -13.85
C PHE A 257 -14.40 -18.05 -14.62
N ILE A 258 -14.32 -16.78 -14.17
CA ILE A 258 -13.41 -15.77 -14.73
C ILE A 258 -11.96 -16.23 -14.57
N ALA A 259 -11.60 -16.73 -13.39
CA ALA A 259 -10.24 -17.21 -13.08
C ALA A 259 -9.85 -18.40 -13.97
N VAL A 260 -10.76 -19.37 -14.16
CA VAL A 260 -10.54 -20.54 -15.03
C VAL A 260 -10.37 -20.09 -16.48
N SER A 261 -11.22 -19.19 -16.96
CA SER A 261 -11.13 -18.63 -18.32
C SER A 261 -9.78 -17.94 -18.54
N LEU A 262 -9.37 -17.09 -17.57
CA LEU A 262 -8.09 -16.40 -17.66
C LEU A 262 -6.91 -17.37 -17.57
N TYR A 263 -6.99 -18.41 -16.74
CA TYR A 263 -5.97 -19.47 -16.67
C TYR A 263 -5.76 -20.13 -18.06
N LEU A 264 -6.88 -20.48 -18.73
CA LEU A 264 -6.85 -21.14 -20.05
C LEU A 264 -6.25 -20.21 -21.12
N ILE A 265 -6.47 -18.89 -21.02
CA ILE A 265 -5.91 -17.87 -21.93
C ILE A 265 -4.41 -17.64 -21.64
N VAL A 266 -4.07 -17.46 -20.37
CA VAL A 266 -2.71 -17.07 -19.96
C VAL A 266 -1.70 -18.21 -20.12
N ARG A 267 -2.12 -19.44 -19.85
CA ARG A 267 -1.23 -20.61 -19.92
C ARG A 267 -0.53 -20.77 -21.29
N PRO A 268 -1.22 -20.76 -22.44
CA PRO A 268 -0.54 -20.80 -23.74
C PRO A 268 0.30 -19.55 -24.02
N LEU A 269 -0.11 -18.36 -23.55
CA LEU A 269 0.68 -17.13 -23.71
C LEU A 269 2.03 -17.24 -23.00
N ILE A 270 2.03 -17.75 -21.75
CA ILE A 270 3.26 -17.96 -20.97
C ILE A 270 4.12 -19.04 -21.66
N ASN A 271 3.51 -20.12 -22.15
CA ASN A 271 4.24 -21.17 -22.88
C ASN A 271 4.95 -20.58 -24.10
N ARG A 272 4.27 -19.72 -24.87
CA ARG A 272 4.87 -19.03 -26.03
C ARG A 272 6.00 -18.08 -25.61
N ALA A 273 5.76 -17.27 -24.59
CA ALA A 273 6.75 -16.31 -24.08
C ALA A 273 8.04 -17.00 -23.63
N THR A 274 7.95 -18.22 -23.09
CA THR A 274 9.10 -18.95 -22.58
C THR A 274 9.92 -19.68 -23.64
N LEU A 275 9.48 -19.72 -24.90
CA LEU A 275 10.21 -20.40 -25.98
C LEU A 275 11.61 -19.81 -26.22
N MET A 276 11.76 -18.50 -26.03
CA MET A 276 13.03 -17.78 -26.24
C MET A 276 13.77 -17.50 -24.92
N MET A 277 13.27 -18.01 -23.79
CA MET A 277 13.84 -17.78 -22.47
C MET A 277 14.75 -18.94 -22.04
N GLN A 278 15.77 -18.59 -21.24
CA GLN A 278 16.67 -19.56 -20.65
C GLN A 278 16.25 -19.90 -19.22
N ASN A 279 16.70 -21.05 -18.71
CA ASN A 279 16.43 -21.45 -17.33
C ASN A 279 17.29 -20.67 -16.34
N THR A 280 17.11 -19.32 -16.32
CA THR A 280 17.82 -18.40 -15.44
C THR A 280 16.84 -17.72 -14.48
N LYS A 281 17.33 -17.28 -13.33
CA LYS A 281 16.52 -16.51 -12.37
C LYS A 281 16.02 -15.21 -13.00
N PHE A 282 16.81 -14.60 -13.88
CA PHE A 282 16.47 -13.33 -14.55
C PHE A 282 15.28 -13.52 -15.49
N ASP A 283 15.30 -14.57 -16.34
CA ASP A 283 14.21 -14.82 -17.29
C ASP A 283 12.91 -15.17 -16.56
N VAL A 284 12.99 -16.00 -15.51
CA VAL A 284 11.83 -16.34 -14.67
C VAL A 284 11.26 -15.09 -13.99
N ASP A 285 12.12 -14.19 -13.50
CA ASP A 285 11.68 -12.91 -12.89
C ASP A 285 10.94 -12.04 -13.92
N THR A 286 11.37 -12.09 -15.19
CA THR A 286 10.73 -11.32 -16.28
C THR A 286 9.29 -11.77 -16.53
N LEU A 287 8.94 -13.04 -16.28
CA LEU A 287 7.56 -13.55 -16.37
C LEU A 287 6.62 -12.87 -15.37
N PHE A 288 7.15 -12.29 -14.29
CA PHE A 288 6.34 -11.58 -13.30
C PHE A 288 6.05 -10.12 -13.69
N THR A 289 6.55 -9.63 -14.84
CA THR A 289 6.33 -8.23 -15.27
C THR A 289 4.83 -7.92 -15.41
N ILE A 290 4.10 -8.70 -16.23
CA ILE A 290 2.66 -8.48 -16.45
C ILE A 290 1.84 -8.77 -15.17
N PRO A 291 2.05 -9.90 -14.47
CA PRO A 291 1.36 -10.13 -13.19
C PRO A 291 1.56 -9.01 -12.18
N LEU A 292 2.75 -8.44 -12.10
CA LEU A 292 3.04 -7.32 -11.20
C LEU A 292 2.29 -6.04 -11.62
N ILE A 293 2.25 -5.74 -12.90
CA ILE A 293 1.49 -4.58 -13.42
C ILE A 293 0.01 -4.74 -13.06
N CYS A 294 -0.55 -5.93 -13.27
CA CYS A 294 -1.94 -6.23 -12.91
C CYS A 294 -2.16 -6.14 -11.39
N ALA A 295 -1.22 -6.64 -10.58
CA ALA A 295 -1.30 -6.56 -9.11
C ALA A 295 -1.23 -5.10 -8.62
N ALA A 296 -0.39 -4.27 -9.25
CA ALA A 296 -0.28 -2.84 -8.92
C ALA A 296 -1.57 -2.09 -9.33
N ALA A 297 -2.15 -2.43 -10.48
CA ALA A 297 -3.44 -1.88 -10.93
C ALA A 297 -4.57 -2.28 -9.96
N LEU A 298 -4.61 -3.55 -9.55
CA LEU A 298 -5.56 -4.07 -8.58
C LEU A 298 -5.41 -3.37 -7.22
N LEU A 299 -4.18 -3.19 -6.75
CA LEU A 299 -3.90 -2.48 -5.50
C LEU A 299 -4.33 -1.02 -5.60
N SER A 300 -4.08 -0.36 -6.75
CA SER A 300 -4.53 1.02 -6.98
C SER A 300 -6.06 1.11 -6.97
N PHE A 301 -6.76 0.17 -7.59
CA PHE A 301 -8.23 0.11 -7.55
C PHE A 301 -8.74 -0.05 -6.10
N ALA A 302 -8.18 -1.00 -5.36
CA ALA A 302 -8.57 -1.28 -3.96
C ALA A 302 -8.27 -0.06 -3.06
N HIS A 303 -7.15 0.60 -3.29
CA HIS A 303 -6.72 1.81 -2.58
C HIS A 303 -7.70 2.96 -2.86
N GLY A 304 -7.99 3.25 -4.13
CA GLY A 304 -8.95 4.29 -4.53
C GLY A 304 -10.31 4.07 -3.87
N ALA A 305 -10.76 2.82 -3.82
CA ALA A 305 -12.03 2.44 -3.17
C ALA A 305 -12.01 2.68 -1.65
N ASN A 306 -10.85 2.53 -1.00
CA ASN A 306 -10.71 2.75 0.46
C ASN A 306 -10.45 4.22 0.78
N ASP A 307 -9.43 4.80 0.15
CA ASP A 307 -8.82 6.05 0.62
C ASP A 307 -9.49 7.31 0.07
N VAL A 308 -10.31 7.21 -0.98
CA VAL A 308 -11.16 8.33 -1.41
C VAL A 308 -12.05 8.84 -0.25
N ALA A 309 -12.45 7.93 0.64
CA ALA A 309 -13.27 8.25 1.82
C ALA A 309 -12.59 9.27 2.75
N ASN A 310 -11.26 9.34 2.74
CA ASN A 310 -10.49 10.26 3.59
C ASN A 310 -10.69 11.74 3.20
N SER A 311 -10.98 12.02 1.92
CA SER A 311 -11.35 13.37 1.45
C SER A 311 -12.87 13.53 1.30
N VAL A 312 -13.52 12.51 0.75
CA VAL A 312 -14.94 12.53 0.40
C VAL A 312 -15.85 12.37 1.64
N GLY A 313 -15.41 11.66 2.68
CA GLY A 313 -16.20 11.40 3.88
C GLY A 313 -16.66 12.67 4.59
N PRO A 314 -15.74 13.51 5.05
CA PRO A 314 -16.13 14.79 5.68
C PRO A 314 -16.85 15.74 4.71
N LEU A 315 -16.45 15.80 3.43
CA LEU A 315 -17.12 16.64 2.43
C LEU A 315 -18.56 16.20 2.20
N ALA A 316 -18.81 14.89 2.12
CA ALA A 316 -20.18 14.34 2.01
C ALA A 316 -21.00 14.63 3.27
N ALA A 317 -20.38 14.57 4.46
CA ALA A 317 -21.02 14.91 5.72
C ALA A 317 -21.46 16.37 5.75
N ILE A 318 -20.58 17.28 5.30
CA ILE A 318 -20.87 18.73 5.20
C ILE A 318 -22.02 18.98 4.20
N ASN A 319 -21.95 18.35 3.03
CA ASN A 319 -22.99 18.47 2.00
C ASN A 319 -24.35 18.00 2.51
N ASP A 320 -24.39 16.89 3.25
CA ASP A 320 -25.63 16.38 3.83
C ASP A 320 -26.19 17.32 4.89
N ALA A 321 -25.33 17.88 5.74
CA ALA A 321 -25.73 18.81 6.79
C ALA A 321 -26.42 20.05 6.21
N PHE A 322 -25.95 20.56 5.08
CA PHE A 322 -26.57 21.70 4.40
C PHE A 322 -27.87 21.34 3.69
N ASN A 323 -27.94 20.18 3.02
CA ASN A 323 -29.12 19.81 2.22
C ASN A 323 -30.29 19.31 3.05
N SER A 324 -30.03 18.69 4.23
CA SER A 324 -31.06 18.04 5.04
C SER A 324 -31.42 18.82 6.32
N GLY A 325 -30.71 19.92 6.59
CA GLY A 325 -30.83 20.65 7.85
C GLY A 325 -30.44 19.82 9.06
N GLY A 326 -29.66 18.75 8.84
CA GLY A 326 -29.20 17.83 9.88
C GLY A 326 -28.46 16.66 9.27
N ILE A 327 -27.97 15.76 10.12
CA ILE A 327 -27.13 14.64 9.66
C ILE A 327 -28.01 13.44 9.39
N THR A 328 -28.22 13.10 8.13
CA THR A 328 -29.08 11.97 7.71
C THR A 328 -28.28 10.67 7.64
N GLU A 329 -28.91 9.57 8.06
CA GLU A 329 -28.25 8.25 8.12
C GLU A 329 -27.97 7.62 6.75
N LYS A 330 -28.74 7.96 5.73
CA LYS A 330 -28.76 7.20 4.47
C LYS A 330 -28.62 8.04 3.19
N ALA A 331 -28.12 9.28 3.29
CA ALA A 331 -27.93 10.08 2.09
C ALA A 331 -26.90 9.45 1.15
N ALA A 332 -27.26 9.29 -0.10
CA ALA A 332 -26.34 8.81 -1.14
C ALA A 332 -25.24 9.88 -1.37
N ILE A 333 -24.01 9.46 -1.50
CA ILE A 333 -22.90 10.36 -1.77
C ILE A 333 -23.06 10.94 -3.18
N PRO A 334 -23.14 12.25 -3.34
CA PRO A 334 -23.27 12.84 -4.68
C PRO A 334 -22.08 12.50 -5.57
N LEU A 335 -22.35 12.27 -6.84
CA LEU A 335 -21.31 11.92 -7.83
C LEU A 335 -20.22 13.01 -7.91
N TRP A 336 -20.59 14.30 -7.80
CA TRP A 336 -19.62 15.40 -7.86
C TRP A 336 -18.62 15.33 -6.69
N VAL A 337 -19.07 14.93 -5.50
CA VAL A 337 -18.19 14.76 -4.32
C VAL A 337 -17.18 13.63 -4.60
N MET A 338 -17.67 12.49 -5.12
CA MET A 338 -16.81 11.37 -5.50
C MET A 338 -15.82 11.76 -6.61
N ALA A 339 -16.27 12.54 -7.58
CA ALA A 339 -15.44 13.02 -8.70
C ALA A 339 -14.30 13.91 -8.23
N ILE A 340 -14.57 14.83 -7.27
CA ILE A 340 -13.52 15.68 -6.67
C ILE A 340 -12.43 14.78 -6.03
N GLY A 341 -12.83 13.78 -5.27
CA GLY A 341 -11.90 12.83 -4.66
C GLY A 341 -11.07 12.08 -5.69
N ALA A 342 -11.74 11.44 -6.65
CA ALA A 342 -11.11 10.61 -7.68
C ALA A 342 -10.13 11.40 -8.56
N ILE A 343 -10.56 12.54 -9.07
CA ILE A 343 -9.74 13.42 -9.94
C ILE A 343 -8.58 14.01 -9.13
N GLY A 344 -8.87 14.47 -7.90
CA GLY A 344 -7.86 15.05 -7.01
C GLY A 344 -6.73 14.07 -6.69
N ILE A 345 -7.06 12.82 -6.37
CA ILE A 345 -6.07 11.74 -6.12
C ILE A 345 -5.18 11.56 -7.37
N SER A 346 -5.78 11.47 -8.55
CA SER A 346 -5.04 11.27 -9.82
C SER A 346 -4.11 12.44 -10.14
N ILE A 347 -4.58 13.67 -9.97
CA ILE A 347 -3.78 14.90 -10.20
C ILE A 347 -2.64 14.96 -9.16
N GLY A 348 -2.94 14.72 -7.88
CA GLY A 348 -1.95 14.74 -6.80
C GLY A 348 -0.81 13.75 -7.04
N LEU A 349 -1.16 12.53 -7.45
CA LEU A 349 -0.20 11.51 -7.85
C LEU A 349 0.71 12.00 -8.99
N ALA A 350 0.10 12.53 -10.04
CA ALA A 350 0.84 12.98 -11.24
C ALA A 350 1.83 14.11 -10.92
N LEU A 351 1.41 15.06 -10.06
CA LEU A 351 2.20 16.25 -9.75
C LEU A 351 3.28 16.00 -8.67
N TYR A 352 2.96 15.22 -7.63
CA TYR A 352 3.81 15.13 -6.43
C TYR A 352 4.22 13.70 -6.05
N GLY A 353 3.60 12.67 -6.62
CA GLY A 353 3.89 11.25 -6.34
C GLY A 353 5.32 10.78 -6.65
N PRO A 354 6.00 11.29 -7.71
CA PRO A 354 7.30 10.74 -8.14
C PRO A 354 8.37 10.61 -7.05
N LYS A 355 8.43 11.55 -6.10
CA LYS A 355 9.39 11.53 -5.00
C LYS A 355 9.17 10.31 -4.09
N LEU A 356 7.94 10.09 -3.66
CA LEU A 356 7.58 9.00 -2.75
C LEU A 356 7.60 7.63 -3.45
N ILE A 357 7.23 7.56 -4.74
CA ILE A 357 7.35 6.33 -5.55
C ILE A 357 8.78 5.80 -5.51
N ARG A 358 9.77 6.69 -5.62
CA ARG A 358 11.20 6.31 -5.55
C ARG A 358 11.57 5.82 -4.15
N THR A 359 11.13 6.52 -3.10
CA THR A 359 11.42 6.15 -1.70
C THR A 359 10.88 4.74 -1.40
N VAL A 360 9.62 4.48 -1.70
CA VAL A 360 9.00 3.18 -1.44
C VAL A 360 9.59 2.08 -2.34
N GLY A 361 9.85 2.41 -3.60
CA GLY A 361 10.32 1.44 -4.60
C GLY A 361 11.76 0.98 -4.44
N SER A 362 12.63 1.80 -3.82
CA SER A 362 14.07 1.50 -3.85
C SER A 362 14.81 1.66 -2.53
N GLU A 363 14.26 2.38 -1.55
CA GLU A 363 15.03 2.73 -0.34
C GLU A 363 14.88 1.75 0.82
N ILE A 364 13.76 1.01 0.90
CA ILE A 364 13.48 0.10 2.03
C ILE A 364 14.23 -1.23 1.85
N THR A 365 14.12 -1.86 0.68
CA THR A 365 14.80 -3.12 0.34
C THR A 365 14.94 -3.23 -1.18
N GLU A 366 15.91 -4.03 -1.63
CA GLU A 366 16.04 -4.34 -3.07
C GLU A 366 14.87 -5.19 -3.56
N LEU A 367 14.22 -4.75 -4.61
CA LEU A 367 13.09 -5.44 -5.23
C LEU A 367 13.46 -5.97 -6.62
N ASP A 368 13.11 -7.22 -6.88
CA ASP A 368 12.92 -7.78 -8.21
C ASP A 368 11.40 -7.88 -8.47
N LYS A 369 11.02 -8.24 -9.69
CA LYS A 369 9.61 -8.27 -10.10
C LYS A 369 8.80 -9.30 -9.30
N THR A 370 9.40 -10.44 -8.99
CA THR A 370 8.80 -11.49 -8.16
C THR A 370 8.46 -10.98 -6.75
N ARG A 371 9.41 -10.29 -6.10
CA ARG A 371 9.19 -9.73 -4.76
C ARG A 371 8.16 -8.60 -4.78
N ALA A 372 8.26 -7.73 -5.77
CA ALA A 372 7.31 -6.63 -5.96
C ALA A 372 5.88 -7.17 -6.18
N PHE A 373 5.73 -8.25 -6.97
CA PHE A 373 4.44 -8.94 -7.13
C PHE A 373 3.88 -9.43 -5.79
N CYS A 374 4.72 -10.07 -4.97
CA CYS A 374 4.29 -10.55 -3.64
C CYS A 374 3.79 -9.40 -2.76
N ILE A 375 4.47 -8.26 -2.80
CA ILE A 375 4.12 -7.05 -2.04
C ILE A 375 2.78 -6.50 -2.51
N SER A 376 2.64 -6.25 -3.82
CA SER A 376 1.42 -5.66 -4.39
C SER A 376 0.20 -6.56 -4.18
N MET A 377 0.35 -7.88 -4.37
CA MET A 377 -0.73 -8.84 -4.12
C MET A 377 -1.14 -8.90 -2.65
N ALA A 378 -0.18 -8.93 -1.74
CA ALA A 378 -0.46 -8.99 -0.31
C ALA A 378 -1.17 -7.72 0.16
N ALA A 379 -0.71 -6.56 -0.31
CA ALA A 379 -1.34 -5.28 0.02
C ALA A 379 -2.76 -5.22 -0.55
N ALA A 380 -2.95 -5.60 -1.82
CA ALA A 380 -4.27 -5.61 -2.47
C ALA A 380 -5.26 -6.51 -1.71
N ILE A 381 -4.87 -7.73 -1.37
CA ILE A 381 -5.71 -8.69 -0.62
C ILE A 381 -6.09 -8.09 0.75
N THR A 382 -5.12 -7.52 1.46
CA THR A 382 -5.37 -6.95 2.80
C THR A 382 -6.32 -5.75 2.72
N VAL A 383 -6.14 -4.85 1.75
CA VAL A 383 -7.01 -3.67 1.54
C VAL A 383 -8.43 -4.12 1.14
N ILE A 384 -8.54 -5.08 0.23
CA ILE A 384 -9.83 -5.65 -0.20
C ILE A 384 -10.59 -6.25 0.99
N LEU A 385 -9.92 -7.02 1.85
CA LEU A 385 -10.53 -7.62 3.04
C LEU A 385 -11.02 -6.54 4.01
N ALA A 386 -10.28 -5.50 4.20
CA ALA A 386 -10.71 -4.38 5.02
C ALA A 386 -11.92 -3.62 4.41
N UNK A 387 -11.82 -3.42 3.33
CA UNK A 387 -12.78 -2.83 2.62
C UNK A 387 -14.02 -3.50 2.73
N GLN A 388 -14.05 -4.85 2.66
CA GLN A 388 -15.26 -5.67 2.88
C GLN A 388 -15.89 -5.42 4.26
N LEU A 389 -15.06 -5.19 5.25
CA LEU A 389 -15.50 -4.94 6.64
C LEU A 389 -15.88 -3.48 6.89
N GLY A 390 -15.81 -2.61 5.89
CA GLY A 390 -16.05 -1.16 6.03
C GLY A 390 -15.04 -0.46 6.93
N LEU A 391 -13.86 -1.05 7.11
CA LEU A 391 -12.82 -0.51 7.99
C LEU A 391 -11.91 0.45 7.21
N PRO A 392 -11.78 1.71 7.65
CA PRO A 392 -10.79 2.62 7.08
C PRO A 392 -9.39 2.22 7.58
N ILE A 393 -8.70 1.41 6.79
CA ILE A 393 -7.33 0.98 7.10
C ILE A 393 -6.31 1.90 6.42
N SER A 394 -5.07 1.80 6.87
CA SER A 394 -3.95 2.45 6.20
C SER A 394 -3.38 1.55 5.12
N SER A 395 -3.62 1.89 3.88
CA SER A 395 -3.00 1.26 2.71
C SER A 395 -1.48 1.42 2.73
N THR A 396 -0.97 2.59 3.18
CA THR A 396 0.46 2.85 3.38
C THR A 396 1.07 1.85 4.37
N HIS A 397 0.45 1.67 5.55
CA HIS A 397 0.92 0.71 6.55
C HIS A 397 0.94 -0.72 5.98
N THR A 398 -0.11 -1.07 5.25
CA THR A 398 -0.27 -2.40 4.65
C THR A 398 0.84 -2.68 3.61
N ALA A 399 1.06 -1.74 2.69
CA ALA A 399 2.07 -1.89 1.64
C ALA A 399 3.49 -1.91 2.22
N VAL A 400 3.79 -0.99 3.15
CA VAL A 400 5.09 -0.94 3.83
C VAL A 400 5.31 -2.21 4.68
N GLY A 401 4.27 -2.69 5.36
CA GLY A 401 4.29 -3.97 6.08
C GLY A 401 4.65 -5.13 5.16
N ALA A 402 4.04 -5.17 3.96
CA ALA A 402 4.35 -6.18 2.94
C ALA A 402 5.81 -6.12 2.47
N VAL A 403 6.36 -4.90 2.27
CA VAL A 403 7.78 -4.70 1.93
C VAL A 403 8.68 -5.28 3.03
N PHE A 404 8.37 -4.98 4.29
CA PHE A 404 9.14 -5.51 5.43
C PHE A 404 9.01 -7.03 5.54
N GLY A 405 7.83 -7.59 5.32
CA GLY A 405 7.60 -9.05 5.33
C GLY A 405 8.49 -9.78 4.33
N VAL A 406 8.52 -9.29 3.09
CA VAL A 406 9.41 -9.80 2.02
C VAL A 406 10.88 -9.63 2.43
N GLY A 407 11.24 -8.47 2.95
CA GLY A 407 12.61 -8.15 3.36
C GLY A 407 13.11 -9.06 4.49
N PHE A 408 12.30 -9.23 5.55
CA PHE A 408 12.65 -10.07 6.70
C PHE A 408 12.73 -11.56 6.32
N LEU A 409 11.80 -12.05 5.49
CA LEU A 409 11.89 -13.44 4.99
C LEU A 409 13.17 -13.64 4.18
N ARG A 410 13.52 -12.69 3.30
CA ARG A 410 14.74 -12.71 2.51
C ARG A 410 15.98 -12.76 3.39
N GLU A 411 16.03 -11.89 4.41
CA GLU A 411 17.12 -11.84 5.40
C GLU A 411 17.23 -13.18 6.16
N TYR A 412 16.12 -13.72 6.62
CA TYR A 412 16.06 -15.02 7.32
C TYR A 412 16.59 -16.14 6.44
N LEU A 413 16.15 -16.22 5.19
CA LEU A 413 16.56 -17.29 4.26
C LEU A 413 18.06 -17.17 3.91
N LYS A 414 18.57 -15.95 3.71
CA LYS A 414 19.98 -15.71 3.40
C LYS A 414 20.86 -16.06 4.59
N ASN A 415 20.51 -15.57 5.78
CA ASN A 415 21.28 -15.86 7.01
C ASN A 415 21.31 -17.37 7.32
N ASN A 416 20.24 -18.09 7.06
CA ASN A 416 20.21 -19.56 7.21
C ASN A 416 21.12 -20.25 6.20
N TYR A 417 21.17 -19.76 4.96
CA TYR A 417 22.05 -20.30 3.93
C TYR A 417 23.53 -20.08 4.30
N ASP A 418 23.88 -18.88 4.73
CA ASP A 418 25.25 -18.54 5.14
C ASP A 418 25.69 -19.39 6.34
N ARG A 419 24.82 -19.55 7.34
CA ARG A 419 25.08 -20.47 8.47
C ARG A 419 25.31 -21.91 8.02
N MET A 420 24.65 -22.35 6.97
CA MET A 420 24.86 -23.70 6.42
C MET A 420 26.24 -23.83 5.77
N ILE A 421 26.68 -22.80 5.05
CA ILE A 421 28.02 -22.76 4.44
C ILE A 421 29.10 -22.79 5.55
N ASP A 422 28.93 -21.97 6.59
CA ASP A 422 29.89 -21.92 7.72
C ASP A 422 30.02 -23.29 8.41
N LYS A 423 28.90 -23.97 8.62
CA LYS A 423 28.90 -25.33 9.19
C LYS A 423 29.64 -26.33 8.29
N ILE A 424 29.56 -26.19 6.97
CA ILE A 424 30.28 -27.05 6.03
C ILE A 424 31.78 -26.76 6.13
N ILE A 425 32.17 -25.49 6.18
CA ILE A 425 33.59 -25.08 6.29
C ILE A 425 34.16 -25.60 7.62
N ALA A 426 33.48 -25.35 8.74
CA ALA A 426 33.90 -25.77 10.08
C ALA A 426 34.02 -27.31 10.24
N HIS A 427 33.27 -28.08 9.44
CA HIS A 427 33.36 -29.53 9.43
C HIS A 427 34.51 -30.08 8.60
N HIS A 428 35.16 -29.25 7.82
CA HIS A 428 36.23 -29.61 6.88
C HIS A 428 37.52 -28.85 7.17
N GLU A 429 37.65 -28.25 8.36
CA GLU A 429 38.85 -27.47 8.74
C GLU A 429 40.14 -28.32 8.65
N ASP A 430 40.03 -29.62 8.93
CA ASP A 430 41.12 -30.57 8.86
C ASP A 430 41.31 -31.25 7.49
N ASP A 431 40.44 -30.93 6.52
CA ASP A 431 40.47 -31.54 5.18
C ASP A 431 41.29 -30.66 4.20
N ASN A 432 41.81 -31.31 3.17
CA ASN A 432 42.54 -30.61 2.08
C ASN A 432 41.66 -29.49 1.50
N PRO A 433 42.15 -28.23 1.47
CA PRO A 433 41.39 -27.06 0.98
C PRO A 433 40.81 -27.25 -0.43
N LYS A 434 41.48 -27.97 -1.31
CA LYS A 434 41.00 -28.28 -2.67
C LYS A 434 39.72 -29.16 -2.64
N LYS A 435 39.65 -30.12 -1.69
CA LYS A 435 38.47 -30.99 -1.52
C LYS A 435 37.28 -30.21 -0.96
N VAL A 436 37.55 -29.30 -0.03
CA VAL A 436 36.52 -28.43 0.56
C VAL A 436 35.93 -27.49 -0.51
N ALA A 437 36.79 -26.86 -1.32
CA ALA A 437 36.38 -25.98 -2.42
C ALA A 437 35.54 -26.74 -3.46
N ALA A 438 35.94 -27.96 -3.83
CA ALA A 438 35.18 -28.81 -4.77
C ALA A 438 33.81 -29.20 -4.19
N PHE A 439 33.75 -29.54 -2.90
CA PHE A 439 32.48 -29.86 -2.19
C PHE A 439 31.57 -28.62 -2.15
N LEU A 440 32.09 -27.44 -1.80
CA LEU A 440 31.34 -26.19 -1.76
C LEU A 440 30.78 -25.83 -3.14
N LYS A 441 31.60 -25.99 -4.19
CA LYS A 441 31.20 -25.76 -5.59
C LYS A 441 30.05 -26.71 -5.99
N LYS A 442 30.15 -27.99 -5.62
CA LYS A 442 29.11 -29.01 -5.83
C LYS A 442 27.84 -28.68 -5.01
N PHE A 443 28.01 -28.28 -3.74
CA PHE A 443 26.91 -27.89 -2.85
C PHE A 443 26.17 -26.68 -3.41
N GLN A 444 26.89 -25.63 -3.82
CA GLN A 444 26.29 -24.41 -4.38
C GLN A 444 25.47 -24.70 -5.64
N LYS A 445 25.94 -25.56 -6.53
CA LYS A 445 25.26 -25.94 -7.78
C LYS A 445 24.10 -26.94 -7.59
N SER A 446 24.00 -27.59 -6.43
CA SER A 446 22.99 -28.64 -6.18
C SER A 446 21.61 -28.06 -5.89
N SER A 447 20.56 -28.83 -6.21
CA SER A 447 19.17 -28.51 -5.86
C SER A 447 19.00 -28.47 -4.33
N VAL A 448 17.95 -27.80 -3.85
CA VAL A 448 17.64 -27.65 -2.41
C VAL A 448 17.48 -29.03 -1.73
N THR A 449 16.86 -29.96 -2.42
CA THR A 449 16.69 -31.35 -1.94
C THR A 449 18.04 -32.06 -1.79
N THR A 450 18.92 -31.90 -2.79
CA THR A 450 20.29 -32.46 -2.75
C THR A 450 21.12 -31.79 -1.67
N LYS A 451 21.05 -30.45 -1.53
CA LYS A 451 21.70 -29.70 -0.44
C LYS A 451 21.29 -30.23 0.93
N ARG A 452 19.98 -30.50 1.13
CA ARG A 452 19.45 -31.09 2.37
C ARG A 452 20.05 -32.48 2.64
N LYS A 453 20.15 -33.35 1.62
CA LYS A 453 20.75 -34.67 1.73
C LYS A 453 22.25 -34.57 2.07
N MET A 454 22.98 -33.67 1.41
CA MET A 454 24.40 -33.42 1.68
C MET A 454 24.64 -32.96 3.12
N LEU A 455 23.82 -32.03 3.63
CA LEU A 455 23.90 -31.55 5.02
C LEU A 455 23.54 -32.64 6.05
N LYS A 456 22.56 -33.50 5.72
CA LYS A 456 22.15 -34.61 6.57
C LYS A 456 23.28 -35.68 6.69
N LEU A 457 24.01 -35.91 5.59
CA LEU A 457 25.16 -36.79 5.56
C LEU A 457 26.35 -36.23 6.36
N LEU A 458 26.61 -34.90 6.23
CA LEU A 458 27.63 -34.22 7.04
C LEU A 458 27.32 -34.31 8.55
N LYS A 459 26.05 -34.08 8.91
CA LYS A 459 25.60 -34.15 10.30
C LYS A 459 25.76 -35.54 10.93
N ARG A 460 25.64 -36.60 10.12
CA ARG A 460 25.85 -37.99 10.56
C ARG A 460 27.34 -38.33 10.78
N LYS A 461 28.25 -37.70 10.02
CA LYS A 461 29.70 -37.94 10.13
C LYS A 461 30.36 -37.17 11.27
N SER A 462 29.70 -36.15 11.82
CA SER A 462 30.27 -35.18 12.77
C SER A 462 29.74 -35.34 14.18
N SER A 463 30.02 -36.47 14.84
CA SER A 463 29.65 -36.63 16.24
C SER A 463 30.74 -36.13 17.24
N LYS A 464 31.87 -35.58 16.78
CA LYS A 464 33.06 -35.44 17.66
C LYS A 464 33.57 -33.99 17.93
N ASN A 465 33.13 -32.95 17.26
CA ASN A 465 33.68 -31.60 17.57
C ASN A 465 32.57 -30.59 17.93
N LYS A 466 32.56 -30.16 19.17
CA LYS A 466 31.63 -29.20 19.76
C LYS A 466 32.23 -27.79 19.74
N LEU A 467 31.73 -26.92 18.86
CA LEU A 467 31.94 -25.47 18.97
C LEU A 467 31.32 -24.94 20.28
N THR A 468 32.05 -24.14 21.03
CA THR A 468 31.58 -23.54 22.27
C THR A 468 30.42 -22.57 22.03
N LYS A 469 29.57 -22.35 23.05
CA LYS A 469 28.46 -21.36 22.99
C LYS A 469 28.96 -19.96 22.65
N SER A 470 30.18 -19.61 23.05
CA SER A 470 30.82 -18.31 22.77
C SER A 470 31.14 -18.16 21.29
N ASP A 471 31.72 -19.18 20.67
CA ASP A 471 32.09 -19.18 19.25
C ASP A 471 30.86 -19.08 18.34
N ARG A 472 29.77 -19.76 18.74
CA ARG A 472 28.47 -19.65 18.05
C ARG A 472 27.90 -18.23 18.12
N LYS A 473 28.04 -17.53 19.26
CA LYS A 473 27.57 -16.15 19.42
C LYS A 473 28.41 -15.15 18.61
N LYS A 474 29.74 -15.35 18.55
CA LYS A 474 30.64 -14.50 17.76
C LYS A 474 30.38 -14.66 16.25
N LEU A 475 30.22 -15.89 15.77
CA LEU A 475 29.82 -16.19 14.39
C LEU A 475 28.45 -15.60 14.05
N GLN A 476 27.48 -15.66 14.97
CA GLN A 476 26.15 -15.06 14.78
C GLN A 476 26.20 -13.53 14.63
N LYS A 477 27.10 -12.86 15.32
CA LYS A 477 27.23 -11.39 15.29
C LYS A 477 27.92 -10.88 14.02
N GLY A 478 28.88 -11.66 13.48
CA GLY A 478 29.65 -11.26 12.28
C GLY A 478 28.92 -11.38 10.95
N TYR A 479 27.85 -12.19 10.89
CA TYR A 479 27.18 -12.53 9.64
C TYR A 479 25.73 -12.01 9.52
N ARG A 480 25.32 -11.09 10.39
CA ARG A 480 23.99 -10.49 10.33
C ARG A 480 23.95 -9.40 9.26
N GLN A 481 23.88 -9.80 8.00
CA GLN A 481 23.63 -8.84 6.92
C GLN A 481 22.19 -8.32 7.03
N GLU A 482 22.07 -7.04 7.32
CA GLU A 482 20.76 -6.35 7.28
C GLU A 482 20.38 -6.11 5.82
N LEU A 483 19.39 -6.84 5.33
CA LEU A 483 18.81 -6.65 4.01
C LEU A 483 17.62 -5.68 4.04
N VAL A 484 17.18 -5.34 5.26
CA VAL A 484 16.12 -4.36 5.52
C VAL A 484 16.75 -3.20 6.27
N LYS A 485 16.61 -1.99 5.76
CA LYS A 485 17.10 -0.77 6.42
C LYS A 485 16.23 -0.47 7.65
N ARG A 486 16.65 -0.95 8.82
CA ARG A 486 15.90 -0.76 10.08
C ARG A 486 15.70 0.71 10.45
N SER A 487 16.62 1.59 10.04
CA SER A 487 16.46 3.04 10.23
C SER A 487 15.19 3.57 9.54
N GLN A 488 14.86 3.05 8.36
CA GLN A 488 13.63 3.42 7.67
C GLN A 488 12.38 2.89 8.41
N LEU A 489 12.45 1.66 8.95
CA LEU A 489 11.37 1.11 9.78
C LEU A 489 11.05 2.03 10.97
N TYR A 490 12.08 2.46 11.71
CA TYR A 490 11.89 3.34 12.88
C TYR A 490 11.34 4.72 12.50
N LYS A 491 11.83 5.32 11.40
CA LYS A 491 11.34 6.61 10.89
C LYS A 491 9.86 6.53 10.51
N ILE A 492 9.48 5.47 9.77
CA ILE A 492 8.10 5.26 9.33
C ILE A 492 7.19 4.99 10.55
N ALA A 493 7.61 4.13 11.48
CA ALA A 493 6.85 3.83 12.70
C ALA A 493 6.65 5.09 13.56
N ALA A 494 7.68 5.92 13.69
CA ALA A 494 7.59 7.20 14.43
C ALA A 494 6.58 8.14 13.75
N ALA A 495 6.64 8.27 12.42
CA ALA A 495 5.70 9.09 11.65
C ALA A 495 4.25 8.61 11.86
N TRP A 496 4.03 7.29 11.91
CA TRP A 496 2.69 6.71 12.13
C TRP A 496 2.13 7.06 13.51
N ILE A 497 2.95 6.96 14.57
CA ILE A 497 2.54 7.26 15.95
C ILE A 497 2.21 8.75 16.11
N ILE A 498 3.00 9.62 15.49
CA ILE A 498 2.87 11.08 15.61
C ILE A 498 1.66 11.62 14.82
N THR A 499 1.29 10.97 13.72
CA THR A 499 0.25 11.47 12.79
C THR A 499 -1.09 11.72 13.47
N VAL A 500 -1.60 10.77 14.27
CA VAL A 500 -2.93 10.90 14.90
C VAL A 500 -2.96 12.05 15.93
N PRO A 501 -2.05 12.13 16.92
CA PRO A 501 -2.04 13.25 17.86
C PRO A 501 -1.84 14.62 17.21
N LEU A 502 -0.94 14.73 16.23
CA LEU A 502 -0.68 16.02 15.56
C LEU A 502 -1.87 16.46 14.71
N SER A 503 -2.48 15.53 13.94
CA SER A 503 -3.68 15.86 13.17
C SER A 503 -4.85 16.24 14.08
N ALA A 504 -5.00 15.56 15.22
CA ALA A 504 -6.04 15.85 16.20
C ALA A 504 -5.84 17.25 16.82
N LEU A 505 -4.61 17.54 17.25
CA LEU A 505 -4.27 18.85 17.82
C LEU A 505 -4.49 19.98 16.81
N LEU A 506 -3.99 19.80 15.58
CA LEU A 506 -4.12 20.78 14.51
C LEU A 506 -5.61 21.01 14.16
N ALA A 507 -6.40 19.94 14.11
CA ALA A 507 -7.84 20.04 13.82
C ALA A 507 -8.59 20.76 14.94
N ALA A 508 -8.24 20.50 16.20
CA ALA A 508 -8.83 21.21 17.35
C ALA A 508 -8.53 22.72 17.29
N LEU A 509 -7.27 23.08 17.00
CA LEU A 509 -6.86 24.49 16.86
C LEU A 509 -7.60 25.16 15.70
N LEU A 510 -7.68 24.50 14.54
CA LEU A 510 -8.39 25.02 13.36
C LEU A 510 -9.89 25.16 13.64
N PHE A 511 -10.48 24.22 14.38
CA PHE A 511 -11.90 24.29 14.77
C PHE A 511 -12.18 25.55 15.58
N PHE A 512 -11.38 25.83 16.62
CA PHE A 512 -11.55 27.04 17.42
C PHE A 512 -11.30 28.32 16.61
N THR A 513 -10.34 28.27 15.66
CA THR A 513 -10.06 29.39 14.74
C THR A 513 -11.27 29.68 13.85
N ILE A 514 -11.79 28.65 13.16
CA ILE A 514 -12.97 28.78 12.28
C ILE A 514 -14.16 29.28 13.10
N ARG A 515 -14.43 28.65 14.23
CA ARG A 515 -15.53 29.03 15.13
C ARG A 515 -15.41 30.50 15.56
N GLY A 516 -14.19 30.93 15.93
CA GLY A 516 -13.93 32.33 16.32
C GLY A 516 -14.28 33.33 15.21
N PHE A 517 -13.87 33.04 13.98
CA PHE A 517 -14.18 33.86 12.80
C PHE A 517 -15.66 33.87 12.45
N MET A 518 -16.35 32.73 12.63
CA MET A 518 -17.76 32.60 12.21
C MET A 518 -18.75 33.16 13.24
N LEU A 519 -18.32 33.32 14.49
CA LEU A 519 -19.16 33.91 15.56
C LEU A 519 -18.98 35.44 15.73
N THR A 520 -17.98 36.03 15.03
CA THR A 520 -17.79 37.51 14.99
C THR A 520 -18.59 38.12 13.84
#